data_1de624d5a14ced17801076e0db4efb89
#
_entry.id   1de624d5a14ced17801076e0db4efb89
#
_cell.length_a   1.000
_cell.length_b   1.000
_cell.length_c   1.000
_cell.angle_alpha   90.00
_cell.angle_beta   90.00
_cell.angle_gamma   90.00
#
_symmetry.space_group_name_H-M   'P 1'
#
loop_
_entity.id
_entity.type
_entity.pdbx_description
1 polymer ?
#
loop_
_entity_poly.entity_id
_entity_poly.type
_entity_poly.pdbx_seq_one_letter_code
_entity_poly.pdbx_strand_id
1 'polypeptide(L)'
;WYGFNVHLAANMLREAAAMTTQIDGSLIPSDVPGNLAMGVRVPCGVIVGIAPWNAPVILATRALAMPLACGNTVVLKASEACPATHRLIGEVLHEAGLGEGVVNVITHAAEDAPQIVERLVSHPAVKRINFTGSTKVGKIIAETAAKYLKPVLLELGGKAPVVVLNEADINEAVNAVAFGAFFNQGQICMSTERVLVQDKIADQFIEKLIEKTRSIRAGNPTSKDNVLGVLESRRAANRIQHLLEDAQNKGADLPLGIHIEDTTMQPTLVLNIKPDMLLYREESFGPVCTVQRFSNIEEGIALANDSEFGLSSAVFSQNISQALEVAQQIDSGICHINGATVHDEAQMPFGGTKS
;
A
#
# COMPACT_ATOMS: atom_id res chain seq x y z
N TRP A 1 4.51 11.45 9.86
CA TRP A 1 3.65 10.36 9.45
C TRP A 1 2.22 10.49 10.01
N TYR A 2 2.00 10.58 11.32
CA TYR A 2 0.64 10.62 11.86
C TYR A 2 -0.17 11.85 11.46
N GLY A 3 0.42 13.02 11.29
CA GLY A 3 -0.29 14.19 10.74
C GLY A 3 -0.89 13.89 9.36
N PHE A 4 -0.11 13.25 8.48
CA PHE A 4 -0.58 12.79 7.17
C PHE A 4 -1.74 11.77 7.31
N ASN A 5 -1.59 10.78 8.20
CA ASN A 5 -2.64 9.80 8.46
C ASN A 5 -3.97 10.43 8.88
N VAL A 6 -3.94 11.35 9.84
CA VAL A 6 -5.17 12.00 10.34
C VAL A 6 -5.81 12.86 9.28
N HIS A 7 -5.01 13.63 8.53
CA HIS A 7 -5.53 14.53 7.49
C HIS A 7 -6.20 13.76 6.36
N LEU A 8 -5.54 12.73 5.83
CA LEU A 8 -6.10 11.92 4.75
C LEU A 8 -7.33 11.15 5.20
N ALA A 9 -7.33 10.56 6.41
CA ALA A 9 -8.48 9.88 6.97
C ALA A 9 -9.70 10.82 7.13
N ALA A 10 -9.47 12.05 7.59
CA ALA A 10 -10.54 13.05 7.68
C ALA A 10 -11.11 13.40 6.29
N ASN A 11 -10.27 13.49 5.27
CA ASN A 11 -10.71 13.72 3.89
C ASN A 11 -11.50 12.52 3.34
N MET A 12 -11.07 11.29 3.64
CA MET A 12 -11.84 10.06 3.26
C MET A 12 -13.24 10.04 3.88
N LEU A 13 -13.37 10.48 5.12
CA LEU A 13 -14.69 10.59 5.76
C LEU A 13 -15.55 11.67 5.10
N ARG A 14 -14.98 12.82 4.74
CA ARG A 14 -15.69 13.88 4.01
C ARG A 14 -16.13 13.42 2.63
N GLU A 15 -15.24 12.73 1.89
CA GLU A 15 -15.57 12.16 0.58
C GLU A 15 -16.70 11.12 0.70
N ALA A 16 -16.59 10.19 1.65
CA ALA A 16 -17.65 9.22 1.90
C ALA A 16 -18.99 9.88 2.24
N ALA A 17 -19.00 10.94 3.03
CA ALA A 17 -20.20 11.71 3.33
C ALA A 17 -20.78 12.40 2.08
N ALA A 18 -19.94 12.98 1.21
CA ALA A 18 -20.38 13.58 -0.04
C ALA A 18 -20.97 12.55 -1.02
N MET A 19 -20.47 11.30 -0.99
CA MET A 19 -20.94 10.21 -1.85
C MET A 19 -22.33 9.66 -1.45
N THR A 20 -22.84 9.92 -0.23
CA THR A 20 -24.11 9.38 0.23
C THR A 20 -25.30 9.78 -0.63
N THR A 21 -25.28 10.96 -1.24
CA THR A 21 -26.31 11.46 -2.16
C THR A 21 -26.11 11.04 -3.61
N GLN A 22 -25.05 10.29 -3.90
CA GLN A 22 -24.71 9.80 -5.24
C GLN A 22 -24.99 8.30 -5.42
N ILE A 23 -25.64 7.68 -4.43
CA ILE A 23 -26.09 6.28 -4.52
C ILE A 23 -27.31 6.25 -5.40
N ASP A 24 -27.13 5.95 -6.67
CA ASP A 24 -28.17 5.91 -7.69
C ASP A 24 -28.71 4.50 -7.95
N GLY A 25 -29.70 4.41 -8.80
CA GLY A 25 -30.26 3.20 -9.39
C GLY A 25 -30.44 3.37 -10.88
N SER A 26 -31.03 2.39 -11.55
CA SER A 26 -31.30 2.41 -12.97
C SER A 26 -32.75 2.08 -13.28
N LEU A 27 -33.38 2.84 -14.19
CA LEU A 27 -34.60 2.42 -14.88
C LEU A 27 -34.18 1.61 -16.10
N ILE A 28 -34.66 0.38 -16.20
CA ILE A 28 -34.27 -0.56 -17.24
C ILE A 28 -35.46 -0.79 -18.17
N PRO A 29 -35.30 -0.62 -19.50
CA PRO A 29 -36.35 -0.98 -20.46
C PRO A 29 -36.78 -2.44 -20.29
N SER A 30 -38.09 -2.70 -20.34
CA SER A 30 -38.65 -4.06 -20.27
C SER A 30 -39.28 -4.41 -21.64
N ASP A 31 -39.06 -5.64 -22.08
CA ASP A 31 -39.71 -6.19 -23.28
C ASP A 31 -41.20 -6.51 -23.08
N VAL A 32 -41.64 -6.47 -21.79
CA VAL A 32 -43.04 -6.74 -21.43
C VAL A 32 -43.79 -5.40 -21.33
N PRO A 33 -44.77 -5.13 -22.18
CA PRO A 33 -45.55 -3.89 -22.13
C PRO A 33 -46.22 -3.67 -20.78
N GLY A 34 -46.08 -2.44 -20.25
CA GLY A 34 -46.66 -2.04 -18.97
C GLY A 34 -45.81 -2.37 -17.73
N ASN A 35 -44.66 -3.06 -17.90
CA ASN A 35 -43.74 -3.31 -16.82
C ASN A 35 -42.81 -2.12 -16.55
N LEU A 36 -42.55 -1.86 -15.25
CA LEU A 36 -41.53 -0.95 -14.77
C LEU A 36 -40.41 -1.81 -14.13
N ALA A 37 -39.24 -1.82 -14.76
CA ALA A 37 -38.06 -2.51 -14.21
C ALA A 37 -37.06 -1.51 -13.65
N MET A 38 -36.59 -1.75 -12.42
CA MET A 38 -35.65 -0.87 -11.72
C MET A 38 -34.51 -1.71 -11.09
N GLY A 39 -33.28 -1.24 -11.27
CA GLY A 39 -32.13 -1.70 -10.47
C GLY A 39 -31.94 -0.78 -9.26
N VAL A 40 -32.03 -1.32 -8.06
CA VAL A 40 -31.93 -0.55 -6.81
C VAL A 40 -30.71 -1.03 -6.02
N ARG A 41 -29.91 -0.09 -5.50
CA ARG A 41 -28.78 -0.39 -4.60
C ARG A 41 -29.28 -0.44 -3.16
N VAL A 42 -28.89 -1.48 -2.43
CA VAL A 42 -29.25 -1.68 -1.02
C VAL A 42 -28.01 -2.01 -0.21
N PRO A 43 -27.97 -1.69 1.11
CA PRO A 43 -26.88 -2.11 1.98
C PRO A 43 -26.70 -3.62 1.97
N CYS A 44 -25.43 -4.09 2.02
CA CYS A 44 -25.11 -5.51 2.12
C CYS A 44 -25.43 -6.09 3.50
N GLY A 45 -25.32 -5.27 4.56
CA GLY A 45 -25.49 -5.65 5.95
C GLY A 45 -24.21 -5.47 6.77
N VAL A 46 -23.73 -6.52 7.45
CA VAL A 46 -22.52 -6.45 8.27
C VAL A 46 -21.27 -6.69 7.41
N ILE A 47 -20.35 -5.73 7.46
CA ILE A 47 -19.04 -5.81 6.81
C ILE A 47 -17.97 -6.07 7.88
N VAL A 48 -17.02 -6.97 7.59
CA VAL A 48 -15.80 -7.12 8.41
C VAL A 48 -14.69 -6.32 7.76
N GLY A 49 -14.16 -5.33 8.48
CA GLY A 49 -12.95 -4.62 8.13
C GLY A 49 -11.75 -5.17 8.91
N ILE A 50 -10.64 -5.46 8.24
CA ILE A 50 -9.39 -5.90 8.85
C ILE A 50 -8.31 -4.94 8.41
N ALA A 51 -7.81 -4.11 9.33
CA ALA A 51 -6.84 -3.07 9.05
C ALA A 51 -5.47 -3.36 9.70
N PRO A 52 -4.36 -3.06 8.99
CA PRO A 52 -3.00 -3.24 9.51
C PRO A 52 -2.52 -2.03 10.32
N TRP A 53 -1.28 -2.12 10.79
CA TRP A 53 -0.64 -1.18 11.71
C TRP A 53 0.15 -0.04 11.01
N ASN A 54 0.55 -0.20 9.76
CA ASN A 54 1.53 0.71 9.12
C ASN A 54 0.98 2.10 8.79
N ALA A 55 -0.30 2.20 8.49
CA ALA A 55 -1.04 3.46 8.33
C ALA A 55 -2.39 3.35 9.06
N PRO A 56 -2.37 3.23 10.41
CA PRO A 56 -3.50 2.71 11.16
C PRO A 56 -4.76 3.56 11.05
N VAL A 57 -4.63 4.88 11.02
CA VAL A 57 -5.79 5.78 10.93
C VAL A 57 -6.38 5.76 9.52
N ILE A 58 -5.55 5.85 8.48
CA ILE A 58 -6.00 5.81 7.07
C ILE A 58 -6.69 4.47 6.77
N LEU A 59 -6.02 3.35 7.08
CA LEU A 59 -6.47 2.03 6.64
C LEU A 59 -7.68 1.53 7.42
N ALA A 60 -7.80 1.88 8.71
CA ALA A 60 -9.04 1.65 9.44
C ALA A 60 -10.18 2.51 8.89
N THR A 61 -9.94 3.79 8.62
CA THR A 61 -10.95 4.68 8.03
C THR A 61 -11.38 4.20 6.65
N ARG A 62 -10.46 3.73 5.81
CA ARG A 62 -10.78 3.15 4.50
C ARG A 62 -11.69 1.93 4.61
N ALA A 63 -11.48 1.09 5.63
CA ALA A 63 -12.33 -0.07 5.89
C ALA A 63 -13.72 0.30 6.41
N LEU A 64 -13.91 1.51 6.95
CA LEU A 64 -15.14 1.98 7.59
C LEU A 64 -15.96 2.94 6.70
N ALA A 65 -15.32 3.95 6.11
CA ALA A 65 -15.96 5.13 5.56
C ALA A 65 -16.99 4.82 4.47
N MET A 66 -16.60 4.16 3.39
CA MET A 66 -17.51 3.83 2.29
C MET A 66 -18.58 2.77 2.67
N PRO A 67 -18.27 1.69 3.41
CA PRO A 67 -19.32 0.81 3.93
C PRO A 67 -20.39 1.55 4.73
N LEU A 68 -20.02 2.46 5.63
CA LEU A 68 -20.94 3.26 6.43
C LEU A 68 -21.76 4.20 5.57
N ALA A 69 -21.13 4.92 4.63
CA ALA A 69 -21.83 5.79 3.67
C ALA A 69 -22.88 5.05 2.84
N CYS A 70 -22.64 3.77 2.55
CA CYS A 70 -23.59 2.88 1.86
C CYS A 70 -24.62 2.21 2.79
N GLY A 71 -24.76 2.66 4.04
CA GLY A 71 -25.77 2.17 4.99
C GLY A 71 -25.46 0.81 5.63
N ASN A 72 -24.21 0.34 5.58
CA ASN A 72 -23.80 -0.90 6.23
C ASN A 72 -23.33 -0.67 7.66
N THR A 73 -23.27 -1.73 8.46
CA THR A 73 -22.59 -1.76 9.75
C THR A 73 -21.23 -2.45 9.61
N VAL A 74 -20.27 -2.07 10.45
CA VAL A 74 -18.91 -2.60 10.34
C VAL A 74 -18.41 -3.16 11.67
N VAL A 75 -17.81 -4.34 11.60
CA VAL A 75 -16.95 -4.90 12.65
C VAL A 75 -15.50 -4.72 12.19
N LEU A 76 -14.78 -3.81 12.84
CA LEU A 76 -13.36 -3.58 12.60
C LEU A 76 -12.53 -4.49 13.50
N LYS A 77 -11.82 -5.42 12.89
CA LYS A 77 -10.75 -6.17 13.57
C LYS A 77 -9.51 -5.31 13.61
N ALA A 78 -9.15 -4.83 14.79
CA ALA A 78 -7.96 -4.02 15.01
C ALA A 78 -6.68 -4.82 14.78
N SER A 79 -5.60 -4.14 14.37
CA SER A 79 -4.27 -4.72 14.44
C SER A 79 -3.81 -4.83 15.89
N GLU A 80 -3.19 -5.95 16.23
CA GLU A 80 -2.58 -6.21 17.54
C GLU A 80 -1.40 -5.28 17.83
N ALA A 81 -0.77 -4.68 16.80
CA ALA A 81 0.32 -3.74 16.96
C ALA A 81 -0.13 -2.29 17.26
N CYS A 82 -1.41 -1.94 17.00
CA CYS A 82 -1.93 -0.60 17.25
C CYS A 82 -3.40 -0.58 17.75
N PRO A 83 -3.75 -1.42 18.75
CA PRO A 83 -5.14 -1.61 19.16
C PRO A 83 -5.79 -0.32 19.67
N ALA A 84 -5.05 0.50 20.40
CA ALA A 84 -5.55 1.77 20.95
C ALA A 84 -5.94 2.77 19.84
N THR A 85 -5.14 2.86 18.78
CA THR A 85 -5.44 3.76 17.65
C THR A 85 -6.73 3.35 16.94
N HIS A 86 -6.92 2.06 16.67
CA HIS A 86 -8.13 1.57 16.01
C HIS A 86 -9.36 1.71 16.90
N ARG A 87 -9.23 1.47 18.21
CA ARG A 87 -10.31 1.68 19.17
C ARG A 87 -10.74 3.15 19.22
N LEU A 88 -9.77 4.07 19.26
CA LEU A 88 -10.06 5.50 19.26
C LEU A 88 -10.86 5.95 18.03
N ILE A 89 -10.63 5.36 16.85
CA ILE A 89 -11.43 5.66 15.66
C ILE A 89 -12.90 5.27 15.87
N GLY A 90 -13.15 4.10 16.45
CA GLY A 90 -14.51 3.67 16.81
C GLY A 90 -15.17 4.62 17.82
N GLU A 91 -14.44 5.05 18.85
CA GLU A 91 -14.91 6.01 19.86
C GLU A 91 -15.29 7.36 19.22
N VAL A 92 -14.43 7.92 18.36
CA VAL A 92 -14.69 9.17 17.63
C VAL A 92 -15.95 9.08 16.75
N LEU A 93 -16.13 7.96 16.04
CA LEU A 93 -17.32 7.75 15.22
C LEU A 93 -18.59 7.61 16.06
N HIS A 94 -18.51 6.98 17.23
CA HIS A 94 -19.62 6.90 18.18
C HIS A 94 -19.98 8.29 18.74
N GLU A 95 -18.98 9.07 19.18
CA GLU A 95 -19.16 10.47 19.63
C GLU A 95 -19.74 11.37 18.54
N ALA A 96 -19.43 11.10 17.27
CA ALA A 96 -20.03 11.80 16.12
C ALA A 96 -21.50 11.45 15.87
N GLY A 97 -22.10 10.53 16.63
CA GLY A 97 -23.53 10.23 16.60
C GLY A 97 -23.97 9.12 15.65
N LEU A 98 -23.06 8.23 15.21
CA LEU A 98 -23.43 7.10 14.33
C LEU A 98 -24.37 6.07 15.02
N GLY A 99 -24.52 6.13 16.33
CA GLY A 99 -25.36 5.22 17.09
C GLY A 99 -24.69 3.90 17.49
N GLU A 100 -25.31 3.21 18.42
CA GLU A 100 -24.82 1.95 18.96
C GLU A 100 -24.89 0.83 17.93
N GLY A 101 -23.85 -0.04 17.91
CA GLY A 101 -23.78 -1.20 17.03
C GLY A 101 -23.47 -0.92 15.57
N VAL A 102 -23.38 0.34 15.15
CA VAL A 102 -23.05 0.70 13.75
C VAL A 102 -21.57 0.43 13.46
N VAL A 103 -20.67 0.80 14.37
CA VAL A 103 -19.25 0.49 14.32
C VAL A 103 -18.85 -0.25 15.58
N ASN A 104 -18.26 -1.43 15.43
CA ASN A 104 -17.76 -2.24 16.52
C ASN A 104 -16.29 -2.54 16.29
N VAL A 105 -15.42 -2.22 17.26
CA VAL A 105 -13.99 -2.49 17.17
C VAL A 105 -13.64 -3.64 18.11
N ILE A 106 -13.01 -4.68 17.56
CA ILE A 106 -12.52 -5.81 18.34
C ILE A 106 -10.98 -5.83 18.36
N THR A 107 -10.45 -6.10 19.54
CA THR A 107 -9.01 -6.28 19.78
C THR A 107 -8.73 -7.71 20.25
N HIS A 108 -7.51 -8.20 20.05
CA HIS A 108 -7.14 -9.57 20.39
C HIS A 108 -5.63 -9.69 20.53
N ALA A 109 -5.14 -10.79 21.11
CA ALA A 109 -3.73 -11.17 21.08
C ALA A 109 -3.35 -11.73 19.68
N ALA A 110 -2.08 -11.63 19.32
CA ALA A 110 -1.62 -12.03 17.96
C ALA A 110 -1.91 -13.52 17.65
N GLU A 111 -1.78 -14.38 18.66
CA GLU A 111 -2.04 -15.82 18.55
C GLU A 111 -3.52 -16.16 18.26
N ASP A 112 -4.44 -15.31 18.68
CA ASP A 112 -5.88 -15.52 18.50
C ASP A 112 -6.38 -15.08 17.11
N ALA A 113 -5.58 -14.32 16.36
CA ALA A 113 -5.98 -13.73 15.08
C ALA A 113 -6.58 -14.75 14.09
N PRO A 114 -5.99 -15.94 13.87
CA PRO A 114 -6.54 -16.91 12.93
C PRO A 114 -7.96 -17.38 13.31
N GLN A 115 -8.18 -17.71 14.58
CA GLN A 115 -9.48 -18.19 15.07
C GLN A 115 -10.54 -17.09 15.01
N ILE A 116 -10.18 -15.86 15.40
CA ILE A 116 -11.10 -14.71 15.36
C ILE A 116 -11.50 -14.37 13.94
N VAL A 117 -10.54 -14.34 13.01
CA VAL A 117 -10.81 -14.06 11.59
C VAL A 117 -11.71 -15.14 10.99
N GLU A 118 -11.42 -16.43 11.24
CA GLU A 118 -12.27 -17.51 10.78
C GLU A 118 -13.71 -17.41 11.34
N ARG A 119 -13.85 -17.09 12.63
CA ARG A 119 -15.16 -16.90 13.28
C ARG A 119 -15.93 -15.73 12.67
N LEU A 120 -15.27 -14.61 12.38
CA LEU A 120 -15.89 -13.45 11.73
C LEU A 120 -16.32 -13.79 10.30
N VAL A 121 -15.41 -14.39 9.53
CA VAL A 121 -15.67 -14.71 8.11
C VAL A 121 -16.78 -15.76 8.00
N SER A 122 -16.85 -16.76 8.88
CA SER A 122 -17.89 -17.81 8.86
C SER A 122 -19.26 -17.32 9.35
N HIS A 123 -19.32 -16.22 10.12
CA HIS A 123 -20.58 -15.80 10.78
C HIS A 123 -21.66 -15.43 9.75
N PRO A 124 -22.90 -15.96 9.85
CA PRO A 124 -23.93 -15.77 8.81
C PRO A 124 -24.41 -14.32 8.64
N ALA A 125 -24.28 -13.48 9.66
CA ALA A 125 -24.60 -12.06 9.56
C ALA A 125 -23.58 -11.28 8.72
N VAL A 126 -22.33 -11.71 8.66
CA VAL A 126 -21.28 -11.06 7.86
C VAL A 126 -21.49 -11.34 6.38
N LYS A 127 -21.54 -10.28 5.58
CA LYS A 127 -21.87 -10.35 4.14
C LYS A 127 -20.70 -10.05 3.24
N ARG A 128 -19.69 -9.33 3.72
CA ARG A 128 -18.51 -8.94 2.94
C ARG A 128 -17.31 -8.75 3.85
N ILE A 129 -16.13 -9.01 3.33
CA ILE A 129 -14.85 -8.81 4.00
C ILE A 129 -14.04 -7.75 3.24
N ASN A 130 -13.46 -6.80 3.98
CA ASN A 130 -12.48 -5.82 3.51
C ASN A 130 -11.19 -6.05 4.28
N PHE A 131 -10.15 -6.48 3.58
CA PHE A 131 -8.85 -6.82 4.18
C PHE A 131 -7.74 -5.99 3.55
N THR A 132 -6.93 -5.35 4.38
CA THR A 132 -5.63 -4.78 4.00
C THR A 132 -4.54 -5.47 4.80
N GLY A 133 -3.51 -5.98 4.11
CA GLY A 133 -2.39 -6.67 4.75
C GLY A 133 -1.50 -7.44 3.77
N SER A 134 -0.75 -8.44 4.26
CA SER A 134 0.16 -9.19 3.40
C SER A 134 -0.58 -10.12 2.43
N THR A 135 0.01 -10.33 1.24
CA THR A 135 -0.49 -11.26 0.21
C THR A 135 -0.73 -12.67 0.77
N LYS A 136 0.17 -13.16 1.63
CA LYS A 136 0.03 -14.48 2.27
C LYS A 136 -1.26 -14.59 3.10
N VAL A 137 -1.55 -13.59 3.92
CA VAL A 137 -2.75 -13.59 4.76
C VAL A 137 -4.00 -13.33 3.92
N GLY A 138 -3.91 -12.48 2.89
CA GLY A 138 -5.01 -12.23 1.95
C GLY A 138 -5.48 -13.50 1.24
N LYS A 139 -4.55 -14.35 0.79
CA LYS A 139 -4.86 -15.67 0.19
C LYS A 139 -5.64 -16.56 1.17
N ILE A 140 -5.20 -16.65 2.44
CA ILE A 140 -5.89 -17.44 3.48
C ILE A 140 -7.31 -16.91 3.72
N ILE A 141 -7.49 -15.60 3.78
CA ILE A 141 -8.80 -14.96 3.98
C ILE A 141 -9.71 -15.23 2.78
N ALA A 142 -9.19 -15.12 1.55
CA ALA A 142 -9.94 -15.42 0.33
C ALA A 142 -10.41 -16.88 0.29
N GLU A 143 -9.53 -17.84 0.59
CA GLU A 143 -9.86 -19.26 0.68
C GLU A 143 -10.93 -19.52 1.74
N THR A 144 -10.82 -18.89 2.91
CA THR A 144 -11.81 -19.01 3.98
C THR A 144 -13.16 -18.42 3.56
N ALA A 145 -13.17 -17.22 2.96
CA ALA A 145 -14.38 -16.57 2.50
C ALA A 145 -15.09 -17.37 1.37
N ALA A 146 -14.32 -17.99 0.49
CA ALA A 146 -14.85 -18.83 -0.59
C ALA A 146 -15.69 -20.01 -0.07
N LYS A 147 -15.34 -20.61 1.08
CA LYS A 147 -16.12 -21.68 1.72
C LYS A 147 -17.56 -21.23 2.07
N TYR A 148 -17.74 -19.93 2.30
CA TYR A 148 -19.03 -19.31 2.68
C TYR A 148 -19.60 -18.44 1.57
N LEU A 149 -19.04 -18.45 0.36
CA LEU A 149 -19.42 -17.66 -0.82
C LEU A 149 -19.51 -16.15 -0.51
N LYS A 150 -18.60 -15.64 0.33
CA LYS A 150 -18.58 -14.23 0.71
C LYS A 150 -17.61 -13.44 -0.15
N PRO A 151 -18.04 -12.29 -0.73
CA PRO A 151 -17.15 -11.41 -1.45
C PRO A 151 -16.06 -10.83 -0.54
N VAL A 152 -14.84 -10.74 -1.06
CA VAL A 152 -13.71 -10.11 -0.40
C VAL A 152 -13.19 -8.95 -1.24
N LEU A 153 -12.75 -7.88 -0.57
CA LEU A 153 -11.88 -6.85 -1.12
C LEU A 153 -10.53 -7.01 -0.46
N LEU A 154 -9.50 -7.16 -1.27
CA LEU A 154 -8.14 -7.41 -0.82
C LEU A 154 -7.22 -6.28 -1.28
N GLU A 155 -6.61 -5.59 -0.32
CA GLU A 155 -5.52 -4.64 -0.53
C GLU A 155 -4.26 -5.24 0.09
N LEU A 156 -3.31 -5.61 -0.75
CA LEU A 156 -2.21 -6.49 -0.36
C LEU A 156 -0.86 -5.78 -0.40
N GLY A 157 0.22 -6.52 -0.58
CA GLY A 157 1.57 -5.98 -0.63
C GLY A 157 1.87 -5.22 -1.92
N GLY A 158 3.09 -4.69 -2.00
CA GLY A 158 3.58 -3.98 -3.16
C GLY A 158 5.07 -4.16 -3.37
N LYS A 159 5.52 -3.87 -4.59
CA LYS A 159 6.92 -3.79 -4.98
C LYS A 159 7.05 -2.75 -6.11
N ALA A 160 6.61 -1.54 -5.79
CA ALA A 160 6.38 -0.49 -6.76
C ALA A 160 7.64 -0.14 -7.58
N PRO A 161 7.57 -0.20 -8.92
CA PRO A 161 8.63 0.27 -9.80
C PRO A 161 8.54 1.77 -10.04
N VAL A 162 9.70 2.42 -10.11
CA VAL A 162 9.87 3.76 -10.69
C VAL A 162 10.70 3.62 -11.94
N VAL A 163 10.16 4.02 -13.08
CA VAL A 163 10.87 4.04 -14.37
C VAL A 163 11.37 5.46 -14.62
N VAL A 164 12.69 5.62 -14.70
CA VAL A 164 13.35 6.92 -14.94
C VAL A 164 13.92 6.93 -16.34
N LEU A 165 13.30 7.69 -17.25
CA LEU A 165 13.70 7.80 -18.65
C LEU A 165 14.81 8.84 -18.83
N ASN A 166 15.53 8.78 -19.95
CA ASN A 166 16.67 9.66 -20.24
C ASN A 166 16.39 11.16 -20.16
N GLU A 167 15.14 11.57 -20.38
CA GLU A 167 14.71 12.97 -20.38
C GLU A 167 14.13 13.40 -19.00
N ALA A 168 14.27 12.58 -17.97
CA ALA A 168 13.80 12.91 -16.64
C ALA A 168 14.62 14.04 -15.99
N ASP A 169 13.97 14.88 -15.17
CA ASP A 169 14.71 15.69 -14.22
C ASP A 169 15.25 14.79 -13.11
N ILE A 170 16.59 14.63 -13.13
CA ILE A 170 17.26 13.70 -12.22
C ILE A 170 17.08 14.13 -10.75
N ASN A 171 17.07 15.43 -10.45
CA ASN A 171 16.94 15.90 -9.07
C ASN A 171 15.52 15.66 -8.53
N GLU A 172 14.50 15.92 -9.32
CA GLU A 172 13.11 15.61 -8.98
C GLU A 172 12.91 14.11 -8.80
N ALA A 173 13.42 13.29 -9.75
CA ALA A 173 13.32 11.84 -9.67
C ALA A 173 14.04 11.28 -8.42
N VAL A 174 15.25 11.73 -8.10
CA VAL A 174 15.99 11.33 -6.89
C VAL A 174 15.23 11.68 -5.62
N ASN A 175 14.66 12.89 -5.53
CA ASN A 175 13.90 13.31 -4.36
C ASN A 175 12.61 12.47 -4.19
N ALA A 176 11.89 12.23 -5.27
CA ALA A 176 10.67 11.43 -5.26
C ALA A 176 10.95 9.95 -4.93
N VAL A 177 12.02 9.38 -5.47
CA VAL A 177 12.46 8.01 -5.15
C VAL A 177 12.85 7.91 -3.68
N ALA A 178 13.67 8.83 -3.17
CA ALA A 178 14.08 8.82 -1.76
C ALA A 178 12.88 8.96 -0.81
N PHE A 179 11.92 9.83 -1.16
CA PHE A 179 10.67 9.95 -0.41
C PHE A 179 9.86 8.65 -0.49
N GLY A 180 9.59 8.14 -1.68
CA GLY A 180 8.78 6.94 -1.89
C GLY A 180 9.38 5.68 -1.27
N ALA A 181 10.72 5.53 -1.29
CA ALA A 181 11.39 4.36 -0.74
C ALA A 181 11.52 4.39 0.79
N PHE A 182 11.69 5.58 1.39
CA PHE A 182 12.09 5.64 2.80
C PHE A 182 11.04 6.25 3.72
N PHE A 183 10.03 6.93 3.20
CA PHE A 183 8.95 7.47 4.02
C PHE A 183 8.31 6.36 4.88
N ASN A 184 8.07 6.65 6.16
CA ASN A 184 7.64 5.66 7.17
C ASN A 184 8.55 4.40 7.22
N GLN A 185 9.85 4.55 7.05
CA GLN A 185 10.85 3.46 7.00
C GLN A 185 10.57 2.43 5.89
N GLY A 186 9.95 2.82 4.77
CA GLY A 186 9.55 1.90 3.69
C GLY A 186 8.40 0.94 4.06
N GLN A 187 7.74 1.14 5.20
CA GLN A 187 6.65 0.29 5.68
C GLN A 187 5.30 0.71 5.09
N ILE A 188 5.26 0.87 3.77
CA ILE A 188 4.07 1.28 3.00
C ILE A 188 3.94 0.37 1.78
N CYS A 189 2.74 -0.16 1.51
CA CYS A 189 2.50 -1.03 0.36
C CYS A 189 2.79 -0.36 -1.01
N MET A 190 2.76 0.97 -1.07
CA MET A 190 3.14 1.76 -2.24
C MET A 190 4.62 2.18 -2.25
N SER A 191 5.45 1.75 -1.29
CA SER A 191 6.87 2.15 -1.23
C SER A 191 7.59 1.83 -2.52
N THR A 192 8.45 2.76 -2.97
CA THR A 192 9.35 2.54 -4.09
C THR A 192 10.36 1.46 -3.73
N GLU A 193 10.17 0.26 -4.23
CA GLU A 193 11.05 -0.89 -3.97
C GLU A 193 12.03 -1.13 -5.11
N ARG A 194 11.67 -0.71 -6.33
CA ARG A 194 12.46 -0.93 -7.53
C ARG A 194 12.59 0.35 -8.34
N VAL A 195 13.81 0.79 -8.58
CA VAL A 195 14.13 1.87 -9.51
C VAL A 195 14.72 1.27 -10.77
N LEU A 196 14.11 1.60 -11.89
CA LEU A 196 14.56 1.22 -13.23
C LEU A 196 15.01 2.50 -13.91
N VAL A 197 16.30 2.63 -14.18
CA VAL A 197 16.89 3.86 -14.71
C VAL A 197 17.53 3.60 -16.07
N GLN A 198 17.23 4.45 -17.04
CA GLN A 198 17.76 4.31 -18.40
C GLN A 198 19.24 4.64 -18.44
N ASP A 199 20.02 3.82 -19.17
CA ASP A 199 21.49 3.79 -19.15
C ASP A 199 22.17 5.15 -19.29
N LYS A 200 21.64 6.04 -20.13
CA LYS A 200 22.26 7.34 -20.45
C LYS A 200 22.44 8.26 -19.25
N ILE A 201 21.53 8.16 -18.27
CA ILE A 201 21.51 9.00 -17.06
C ILE A 201 21.82 8.20 -15.79
N ALA A 202 21.99 6.88 -15.92
CA ALA A 202 22.05 5.98 -14.78
C ALA A 202 23.19 6.30 -13.81
N ASP A 203 24.40 6.59 -14.30
CA ASP A 203 25.54 6.89 -13.42
C ASP A 203 25.28 8.11 -12.56
N GLN A 204 24.82 9.21 -13.17
CA GLN A 204 24.54 10.45 -12.48
C GLN A 204 23.35 10.29 -11.50
N PHE A 205 22.33 9.55 -11.92
CA PHE A 205 21.16 9.28 -11.07
C PHE A 205 21.55 8.46 -9.83
N ILE A 206 22.31 7.38 -10.01
CA ILE A 206 22.76 6.49 -8.93
C ILE A 206 23.64 7.24 -7.94
N GLU A 207 24.62 8.02 -8.41
CA GLU A 207 25.49 8.83 -7.56
C GLU A 207 24.68 9.78 -6.66
N LYS A 208 23.74 10.54 -7.24
CA LYS A 208 22.86 11.45 -6.50
C LYS A 208 21.94 10.73 -5.54
N LEU A 209 21.41 9.57 -5.92
CA LEU A 209 20.54 8.77 -5.05
C LEU A 209 21.31 8.21 -3.85
N ILE A 210 22.56 7.77 -4.04
CA ILE A 210 23.44 7.34 -2.94
C ILE A 210 23.70 8.51 -1.98
N GLU A 211 24.06 9.69 -2.51
CA GLU A 211 24.28 10.89 -1.70
C GLU A 211 23.03 11.28 -0.91
N LYS A 212 21.88 11.32 -1.57
CA LYS A 212 20.59 11.62 -0.94
C LYS A 212 20.26 10.62 0.16
N THR A 213 20.42 9.32 -0.11
CA THR A 213 20.13 8.25 0.86
C THR A 213 21.05 8.35 2.08
N ARG A 214 22.33 8.63 1.88
CA ARG A 214 23.31 8.83 2.96
C ARG A 214 22.95 9.99 3.88
N SER A 215 22.26 11.01 3.38
CA SER A 215 21.81 12.16 4.19
C SER A 215 20.60 11.87 5.09
N ILE A 216 19.89 10.76 4.85
CA ILE A 216 18.71 10.36 5.61
C ILE A 216 19.14 9.49 6.78
N ARG A 217 18.72 9.85 8.00
CA ARG A 217 19.07 9.11 9.22
C ARG A 217 17.83 8.48 9.86
N ALA A 218 18.00 7.23 10.29
CA ALA A 218 17.04 6.53 11.14
C ALA A 218 17.53 6.52 12.61
N GLY A 219 16.59 6.62 13.53
CA GLY A 219 16.90 6.61 14.96
C GLY A 219 15.67 6.85 15.82
N ASN A 220 15.88 7.37 17.03
CA ASN A 220 14.80 7.68 17.95
C ASN A 220 13.79 8.63 17.30
N PRO A 221 12.51 8.23 17.14
CA PRO A 221 11.49 9.02 16.46
C PRO A 221 11.10 10.33 17.19
N THR A 222 11.51 10.49 18.45
CA THR A 222 11.30 11.72 19.22
C THR A 222 12.38 12.78 18.96
N SER A 223 13.52 12.39 18.38
CA SER A 223 14.58 13.32 18.00
C SER A 223 14.27 13.99 16.66
N LYS A 224 14.45 15.30 16.61
CA LYS A 224 14.31 16.09 15.37
C LYS A 224 15.44 15.84 14.35
N ASP A 225 16.53 15.21 14.78
CA ASP A 225 17.69 14.91 13.93
C ASP A 225 17.48 13.68 13.07
N ASN A 226 16.47 12.86 13.41
CA ASN A 226 16.14 11.64 12.68
C ASN A 226 14.92 11.86 11.79
N VAL A 227 15.09 11.64 10.49
CA VAL A 227 14.01 11.68 9.50
C VAL A 227 13.17 10.41 9.57
N LEU A 228 13.83 9.26 9.83
CA LEU A 228 13.20 7.95 9.96
C LEU A 228 13.18 7.49 11.42
N GLY A 229 12.11 6.80 11.78
CA GLY A 229 11.98 6.10 13.06
C GLY A 229 12.53 4.66 13.00
N VAL A 230 11.80 3.74 13.63
CA VAL A 230 12.17 2.34 13.76
C VAL A 230 11.23 1.42 12.96
N LEU A 231 11.68 0.22 12.69
CA LEU A 231 10.84 -0.86 12.15
C LEU A 231 9.85 -1.35 13.22
N GLU A 232 8.75 -1.93 12.76
CA GLU A 232 7.66 -2.40 13.65
C GLU A 232 8.14 -3.45 14.65
N SER A 233 9.07 -4.33 14.26
CA SER A 233 9.53 -5.42 15.12
C SER A 233 10.93 -5.91 14.75
N ARG A 234 11.58 -6.61 15.71
CA ARG A 234 12.82 -7.34 15.45
C ARG A 234 12.64 -8.41 14.37
N ARG A 235 11.47 -9.04 14.30
CA ARG A 235 11.17 -10.02 13.24
C ARG A 235 11.21 -9.38 11.86
N ALA A 236 10.69 -8.17 11.71
CA ALA A 236 10.77 -7.40 10.46
C ALA A 236 12.24 -7.06 10.13
N ALA A 237 13.01 -6.56 11.11
CA ALA A 237 14.42 -6.26 10.94
C ALA A 237 15.23 -7.48 10.50
N ASN A 238 15.08 -8.62 11.17
CA ASN A 238 15.77 -9.86 10.83
C ASN A 238 15.40 -10.39 9.44
N ARG A 239 14.13 -10.26 9.03
CA ARG A 239 13.69 -10.64 7.68
C ARG A 239 14.35 -9.77 6.62
N ILE A 240 14.39 -8.46 6.82
CA ILE A 240 15.02 -7.53 5.87
C ILE A 240 16.53 -7.80 5.80
N GLN A 241 17.17 -8.02 6.94
CA GLN A 241 18.58 -8.40 6.99
C GLN A 241 18.85 -9.65 6.16
N HIS A 242 18.04 -10.69 6.29
CA HIS A 242 18.18 -11.91 5.51
C HIS A 242 18.05 -11.67 3.99
N LEU A 243 17.12 -10.83 3.56
CA LEU A 243 16.97 -10.46 2.14
C LEU A 243 18.21 -9.73 1.59
N LEU A 244 18.78 -8.84 2.40
CA LEU A 244 19.98 -8.07 2.01
C LEU A 244 21.23 -8.95 1.98
N GLU A 245 21.40 -9.84 2.96
CA GLU A 245 22.50 -10.80 3.01
C GLU A 245 22.43 -11.79 1.84
N ASP A 246 21.24 -12.30 1.48
CA ASP A 246 21.05 -13.12 0.29
C ASP A 246 21.49 -12.39 -0.99
N ALA A 247 21.06 -11.15 -1.16
CA ALA A 247 21.40 -10.33 -2.30
C ALA A 247 22.95 -10.08 -2.37
N GLN A 248 23.56 -9.72 -1.25
CA GLN A 248 25.01 -9.47 -1.15
C GLN A 248 25.82 -10.74 -1.45
N ASN A 249 25.43 -11.89 -0.90
CA ASN A 249 26.09 -13.18 -1.13
C ASN A 249 25.99 -13.63 -2.59
N LYS A 250 24.96 -13.19 -3.32
CA LYS A 250 24.76 -13.46 -4.76
C LYS A 250 25.36 -12.39 -5.67
N GLY A 251 26.09 -11.44 -5.09
CA GLY A 251 26.89 -10.45 -5.82
C GLY A 251 26.17 -9.12 -6.11
N ALA A 252 25.12 -8.78 -5.38
CA ALA A 252 24.59 -7.42 -5.37
C ALA A 252 25.57 -6.47 -4.66
N ASP A 253 25.59 -5.21 -5.11
CA ASP A 253 26.39 -4.15 -4.50
C ASP A 253 25.51 -3.31 -3.58
N LEU A 254 25.98 -3.13 -2.34
CA LEU A 254 25.32 -2.34 -1.31
C LEU A 254 26.22 -1.15 -0.91
N PRO A 255 26.19 -0.05 -1.65
CA PRO A 255 27.14 1.06 -1.49
C PRO A 255 27.05 1.76 -0.13
N LEU A 256 25.98 1.55 0.61
CA LEU A 256 25.77 2.10 1.95
C LEU A 256 25.86 1.03 3.06
N GLY A 257 26.10 -0.24 2.69
CA GLY A 257 26.15 -1.36 3.63
C GLY A 257 24.80 -1.74 4.24
N ILE A 258 24.85 -2.65 5.21
CA ILE A 258 23.71 -3.09 6.02
C ILE A 258 23.94 -2.62 7.45
N HIS A 259 23.12 -1.70 7.94
CA HIS A 259 23.24 -1.12 9.27
C HIS A 259 21.92 -1.26 10.02
N ILE A 260 21.81 -2.30 10.83
CA ILE A 260 20.63 -2.62 11.64
C ILE A 260 21.07 -2.78 13.07
N GLU A 261 20.45 -2.01 13.98
CA GLU A 261 20.60 -2.13 15.41
C GLU A 261 19.22 -2.27 16.05
N ASP A 262 18.92 -3.45 16.56
CA ASP A 262 17.60 -3.84 17.07
C ASP A 262 16.50 -3.63 16.00
N THR A 263 15.66 -2.61 16.15
CA THR A 263 14.61 -2.19 15.19
C THR A 263 14.98 -0.95 14.39
N THR A 264 16.14 -0.36 14.66
CA THR A 264 16.64 0.80 13.91
C THR A 264 17.42 0.33 12.70
N MET A 265 16.95 0.65 11.51
CA MET A 265 17.63 0.33 10.25
C MET A 265 17.92 1.59 9.47
N GLN A 266 19.21 1.80 9.10
CA GLN A 266 19.56 2.88 8.17
C GLN A 266 19.10 2.55 6.76
N PRO A 267 18.65 3.55 5.98
CA PRO A 267 18.25 3.32 4.60
C PRO A 267 19.42 2.83 3.75
N THR A 268 19.14 1.88 2.85
CA THR A 268 20.15 1.32 1.97
C THR A 268 19.65 1.14 0.54
N LEU A 269 20.59 1.09 -0.38
CA LEU A 269 20.37 0.81 -1.79
C LEU A 269 21.03 -0.51 -2.18
N VAL A 270 20.39 -1.23 -3.09
CA VAL A 270 20.91 -2.49 -3.65
C VAL A 270 21.03 -2.34 -5.16
N LEU A 271 22.27 -2.36 -5.64
CA LEU A 271 22.58 -2.29 -7.07
C LEU A 271 22.88 -3.69 -7.60
N ASN A 272 22.82 -3.87 -8.91
CA ASN A 272 23.11 -5.14 -9.58
C ASN A 272 22.23 -6.31 -9.08
N ILE A 273 20.98 -6.03 -8.75
CA ILE A 273 20.01 -7.05 -8.34
C ILE A 273 19.73 -8.02 -9.51
N LYS A 274 19.58 -9.31 -9.20
CA LYS A 274 19.35 -10.38 -10.18
C LYS A 274 18.10 -11.20 -9.81
N PRO A 275 17.46 -11.87 -10.79
CA PRO A 275 16.22 -12.63 -10.58
C PRO A 275 16.29 -13.81 -9.58
N ASP A 276 17.51 -14.33 -9.32
CA ASP A 276 17.77 -15.40 -8.35
C ASP A 276 17.93 -14.93 -6.90
N MET A 277 17.94 -13.60 -6.67
CA MET A 277 18.00 -13.00 -5.35
C MET A 277 16.59 -12.90 -4.75
N LEU A 278 16.44 -13.20 -3.46
CA LEU A 278 15.14 -13.11 -2.78
C LEU A 278 14.55 -11.71 -2.88
N LEU A 279 15.36 -10.68 -2.69
CA LEU A 279 14.95 -9.28 -2.75
C LEU A 279 14.42 -8.87 -4.13
N TYR A 280 14.72 -9.61 -5.20
CA TYR A 280 14.16 -9.32 -6.53
C TYR A 280 12.64 -9.54 -6.57
N ARG A 281 12.15 -10.57 -5.89
CA ARG A 281 10.73 -10.98 -5.90
C ARG A 281 9.97 -10.57 -4.65
N GLU A 282 10.60 -10.63 -3.48
CA GLU A 282 9.94 -10.39 -2.21
C GLU A 282 9.86 -8.90 -1.87
N GLU A 283 8.72 -8.46 -1.36
CA GLU A 283 8.51 -7.15 -0.77
C GLU A 283 9.43 -6.99 0.46
N SER A 284 10.22 -5.91 0.52
CA SER A 284 11.10 -5.66 1.67
C SER A 284 10.33 -5.14 2.89
N PHE A 285 9.36 -4.27 2.67
CA PHE A 285 8.62 -3.54 3.68
C PHE A 285 9.54 -2.89 4.72
N GLY A 286 10.64 -2.33 4.21
CA GLY A 286 11.70 -1.68 4.96
C GLY A 286 12.39 -0.59 4.15
N PRO A 287 13.35 0.17 4.74
CA PRO A 287 14.02 1.26 4.06
C PRO A 287 15.10 0.74 3.07
N VAL A 288 14.63 -0.02 2.09
CA VAL A 288 15.45 -0.68 1.07
C VAL A 288 14.89 -0.36 -0.31
N CYS A 289 15.78 0.00 -1.25
CA CYS A 289 15.42 0.23 -2.63
C CYS A 289 16.44 -0.41 -3.55
N THR A 290 15.98 -1.15 -4.57
CA THR A 290 16.86 -1.71 -5.60
C THR A 290 16.96 -0.78 -6.78
N VAL A 291 18.13 -0.77 -7.48
CA VAL A 291 18.33 0.02 -8.69
C VAL A 291 18.82 -0.90 -9.79
N GLN A 292 18.13 -0.90 -10.92
CA GLN A 292 18.48 -1.63 -12.13
C GLN A 292 18.59 -0.66 -13.31
N ARG A 293 19.47 -0.98 -14.25
CA ARG A 293 19.61 -0.24 -15.52
C ARG A 293 18.80 -0.93 -16.61
N PHE A 294 18.39 -0.16 -17.59
CA PHE A 294 17.80 -0.66 -18.82
C PHE A 294 18.24 0.20 -20.03
N SER A 295 18.33 -0.43 -21.20
CA SER A 295 18.86 0.21 -22.40
C SER A 295 17.79 0.89 -23.26
N ASN A 296 16.60 0.30 -23.37
CA ASN A 296 15.49 0.79 -24.18
C ASN A 296 14.16 0.71 -23.42
N ILE A 297 13.15 1.42 -23.90
CA ILE A 297 11.87 1.58 -23.22
C ILE A 297 11.15 0.23 -23.04
N GLU A 298 11.19 -0.63 -24.03
CA GLU A 298 10.57 -1.95 -24.02
C GLU A 298 11.14 -2.82 -22.90
N GLU A 299 12.44 -2.79 -22.71
CA GLU A 299 13.12 -3.46 -21.59
C GLU A 299 12.69 -2.86 -20.24
N GLY A 300 12.62 -1.53 -20.14
CA GLY A 300 12.16 -0.84 -18.94
C GLY A 300 10.73 -1.24 -18.54
N ILE A 301 9.82 -1.32 -19.50
CA ILE A 301 8.44 -1.77 -19.30
C ILE A 301 8.41 -3.25 -18.89
N ALA A 302 9.19 -4.11 -19.57
CA ALA A 302 9.26 -5.53 -19.24
C ALA A 302 9.77 -5.76 -17.81
N LEU A 303 10.81 -5.04 -17.40
CA LEU A 303 11.33 -5.07 -16.03
C LEU A 303 10.30 -4.54 -15.03
N ALA A 304 9.58 -3.44 -15.35
CA ALA A 304 8.55 -2.90 -14.46
C ALA A 304 7.45 -3.92 -14.20
N ASN A 305 7.05 -4.69 -15.21
CA ASN A 305 5.99 -5.69 -15.15
C ASN A 305 6.44 -7.04 -14.59
N ASP A 306 7.75 -7.29 -14.46
CA ASP A 306 8.29 -8.56 -13.93
C ASP A 306 8.16 -8.61 -12.40
N SER A 307 6.91 -8.67 -11.94
CA SER A 307 6.54 -8.75 -10.52
C SER A 307 5.15 -9.36 -10.37
N GLU A 308 4.91 -10.05 -9.26
CA GLU A 308 3.57 -10.51 -8.86
C GLU A 308 2.71 -9.36 -8.29
N PHE A 309 3.32 -8.22 -7.97
CA PHE A 309 2.67 -7.04 -7.41
C PHE A 309 2.27 -6.05 -8.51
N GLY A 310 1.21 -5.30 -8.29
CA GLY A 310 0.70 -4.32 -9.24
C GLY A 310 -0.11 -3.21 -8.58
N LEU A 311 0.30 -2.71 -7.39
CA LEU A 311 -0.45 -1.66 -6.69
C LEU A 311 -0.11 -0.27 -7.23
N SER A 312 1.14 0.17 -7.11
CA SER A 312 1.59 1.51 -7.49
C SER A 312 2.85 1.46 -8.35
N SER A 313 3.01 2.48 -9.20
CA SER A 313 4.19 2.70 -10.04
C SER A 313 4.41 4.18 -10.30
N ALA A 314 5.57 4.55 -10.87
CA ALA A 314 5.80 5.91 -11.37
C ALA A 314 6.69 5.91 -12.60
N VAL A 315 6.53 6.95 -13.43
CA VAL A 315 7.35 7.21 -14.62
C VAL A 315 7.87 8.64 -14.57
N PHE A 316 9.17 8.82 -14.74
CA PHE A 316 9.81 10.14 -14.79
C PHE A 316 10.30 10.44 -16.21
N SER A 317 9.81 11.52 -16.80
CA SER A 317 10.26 12.10 -18.08
C SER A 317 9.73 13.53 -18.24
N GLN A 318 10.51 14.40 -18.84
CA GLN A 318 10.01 15.71 -19.28
C GLN A 318 9.20 15.60 -20.59
N ASN A 319 9.35 14.51 -21.34
CA ASN A 319 8.48 14.18 -22.46
C ASN A 319 7.20 13.50 -21.93
N ILE A 320 6.15 14.29 -21.71
CA ILE A 320 4.89 13.80 -21.14
C ILE A 320 4.19 12.77 -22.04
N SER A 321 4.27 12.92 -23.37
CA SER A 321 3.69 11.93 -24.28
C SER A 321 4.32 10.56 -24.11
N GLN A 322 5.65 10.50 -24.05
CA GLN A 322 6.39 9.26 -23.82
C GLN A 322 6.11 8.69 -22.40
N ALA A 323 6.04 9.56 -21.38
CA ALA A 323 5.71 9.12 -20.01
C ALA A 323 4.32 8.47 -19.96
N LEU A 324 3.33 9.03 -20.64
CA LEU A 324 1.97 8.46 -20.74
C LEU A 324 1.96 7.12 -21.49
N GLU A 325 2.68 7.01 -22.62
CA GLU A 325 2.80 5.76 -23.37
C GLU A 325 3.43 4.64 -22.54
N VAL A 326 4.46 4.95 -21.74
CA VAL A 326 5.08 3.99 -20.82
C VAL A 326 4.13 3.64 -19.68
N ALA A 327 3.49 4.64 -19.05
CA ALA A 327 2.59 4.45 -17.93
C ALA A 327 1.40 3.53 -18.28
N GLN A 328 0.85 3.66 -19.48
CA GLN A 328 -0.25 2.81 -19.97
C GLN A 328 0.12 1.33 -20.17
N GLN A 329 1.42 1.03 -20.26
CA GLN A 329 1.93 -0.32 -20.44
C GLN A 329 2.44 -0.95 -19.13
N ILE A 330 2.47 -0.20 -18.04
CA ILE A 330 2.81 -0.73 -16.71
C ILE A 330 1.54 -1.33 -16.09
N ASP A 331 1.65 -2.60 -15.72
CA ASP A 331 0.57 -3.35 -15.09
C ASP A 331 0.49 -3.03 -13.58
N SER A 332 -0.07 -1.87 -13.26
CA SER A 332 -0.35 -1.41 -11.90
C SER A 332 -1.66 -0.62 -11.84
N GLY A 333 -2.34 -0.66 -10.70
CA GLY A 333 -3.59 0.06 -10.51
C GLY A 333 -3.41 1.57 -10.42
N ILE A 334 -2.23 2.03 -9.97
CA ILE A 334 -1.87 3.44 -9.85
C ILE A 334 -0.54 3.68 -10.56
N CYS A 335 -0.48 4.70 -11.42
CA CYS A 335 0.78 5.14 -12.04
C CYS A 335 0.90 6.67 -11.96
N HIS A 336 1.98 7.13 -11.33
CA HIS A 336 2.28 8.55 -11.20
C HIS A 336 3.25 9.00 -12.30
N ILE A 337 3.02 10.18 -12.88
CA ILE A 337 3.95 10.80 -13.81
C ILE A 337 4.65 11.96 -13.09
N ASN A 338 5.98 11.90 -13.03
CA ASN A 338 6.83 12.86 -12.33
C ASN A 338 6.45 13.05 -10.85
N GLY A 339 5.99 11.98 -10.20
CA GLY A 339 5.60 11.95 -8.80
C GLY A 339 6.08 10.67 -8.10
N ALA A 340 6.09 10.69 -6.77
CA ALA A 340 6.45 9.53 -5.97
C ALA A 340 5.37 8.43 -6.05
N THR A 341 5.76 7.16 -5.89
CA THR A 341 4.82 6.03 -5.82
C THR A 341 3.92 6.08 -4.59
N VAL A 342 4.38 6.74 -3.52
CA VAL A 342 3.62 6.94 -2.28
C VAL A 342 2.86 8.26 -2.38
N HIS A 343 1.68 8.19 -2.96
CA HIS A 343 0.72 9.29 -3.00
C HIS A 343 -0.69 8.73 -3.05
N ASP A 344 -1.62 9.36 -2.32
CA ASP A 344 -3.03 8.97 -2.26
C ASP A 344 -3.88 10.19 -1.90
N GLU A 345 -5.06 10.29 -2.52
CA GLU A 345 -6.05 11.32 -2.25
C GLU A 345 -7.42 10.66 -2.07
N ALA A 346 -8.27 11.25 -1.22
CA ALA A 346 -9.52 10.64 -0.79
C ALA A 346 -10.49 10.31 -1.93
N GLN A 347 -10.49 11.12 -2.99
CA GLN A 347 -11.36 10.97 -4.17
C GLN A 347 -10.76 10.06 -5.25
N MET A 348 -9.47 9.69 -5.15
CA MET A 348 -8.82 8.85 -6.15
C MET A 348 -9.16 7.37 -5.94
N PRO A 349 -9.36 6.61 -7.03
CA PRO A 349 -9.44 5.16 -6.93
C PRO A 349 -8.16 4.57 -6.36
N PHE A 350 -8.29 3.64 -5.42
CA PHE A 350 -7.18 2.95 -4.81
C PHE A 350 -7.34 1.44 -4.97
N GLY A 351 -6.33 0.79 -5.53
CA GLY A 351 -6.30 -0.66 -5.74
C GLY A 351 -5.24 -1.08 -6.74
N GLY A 352 -4.93 -2.36 -6.74
CA GLY A 352 -3.94 -2.99 -7.62
C GLY A 352 -4.57 -3.84 -8.71
N THR A 353 -3.73 -4.38 -9.60
CA THR A 353 -4.11 -5.25 -10.73
C THR A 353 -3.69 -6.71 -10.54
N LYS A 354 -2.74 -6.98 -9.69
CA LYS A 354 -2.16 -8.32 -9.40
C LYS A 354 -2.41 -8.72 -7.93
N SER A 355 -1.45 -9.35 -7.30
CA SER A 355 -1.56 -9.72 -5.88
C SER A 355 -1.09 -8.61 -4.95
#